data_7e82bc7c9aec29af2ae007b2e55c574d
#
_entry.id   7e82bc7c9aec29af2ae007b2e55c574d
#
_cell.length_a   1.000
_cell.length_b   1.000
_cell.length_c   1.000
_cell.angle_alpha   90.00
_cell.angle_beta   90.00
_cell.angle_gamma   90.00
#
_symmetry.space_group_name_H-M   'P 1'
#
loop_
_entity.id
_entity.type
_entity.pdbx_description
1 polymer ?
#
loop_
_entity_poly.entity_id
_entity_poly.type
_entity_poly.pdbx_seq_one_letter_code
_entity_poly.pdbx_strand_id
1 'polypeptide(L)'
;MRTRRIEETLSLCALGTVLLLNGCVMKSTYNTMLQQQQSIESSLHSEINADQVEIKQLENGIQVRLSSALLYREGAIDLTPAGKAALNKVAPQFATETYEIDVIGNTDTLKTVGELAERYPTNWELAGARAAIVVRYLQENSVAPSRMRAISAGEYHPVASNDTPDGRARNRRTDILLRPTQPPQ
;
A
#
# COMPACT_ATOMS: atom_id res chain seq x y z
N MET A 1 3.90 -50.80 -32.67
CA MET A 1 4.99 -50.12 -31.92
C MET A 1 5.27 -48.67 -32.31
N ARG A 2 4.72 -48.15 -33.40
CA ARG A 2 5.01 -46.80 -33.91
C ARG A 2 4.09 -45.70 -33.34
N THR A 3 2.89 -46.02 -32.89
CA THR A 3 1.89 -45.10 -32.37
C THR A 3 2.17 -44.61 -30.93
N ARG A 4 2.76 -45.42 -30.07
CA ARG A 4 3.08 -45.05 -28.67
C ARG A 4 4.16 -43.97 -28.56
N ARG A 5 5.11 -43.90 -29.47
CA ARG A 5 6.19 -42.88 -29.45
C ARG A 5 5.72 -41.47 -29.84
N ILE A 6 4.65 -41.36 -30.61
CA ILE A 6 4.10 -40.07 -31.04
C ILE A 6 3.32 -39.42 -29.89
N GLU A 7 2.61 -40.21 -29.08
CA GLU A 7 1.88 -39.68 -27.93
C GLU A 7 2.81 -39.20 -26.80
N GLU A 8 3.93 -39.86 -26.54
CA GLU A 8 4.91 -39.44 -25.54
C GLU A 8 5.63 -38.12 -25.94
N THR A 9 5.94 -37.93 -27.23
CA THR A 9 6.58 -36.70 -27.71
C THR A 9 5.63 -35.52 -27.72
N LEU A 10 4.35 -35.73 -27.99
CA LEU A 10 3.31 -34.66 -27.89
C LEU A 10 3.05 -34.25 -26.44
N SER A 11 3.10 -35.22 -25.48
CA SER A 11 2.89 -34.91 -24.06
C SER A 11 4.05 -34.12 -23.46
N LEU A 12 5.31 -34.39 -23.85
CA LEU A 12 6.48 -33.64 -23.40
C LEU A 12 6.52 -32.20 -23.96
N CYS A 13 6.09 -32.01 -25.21
CA CYS A 13 6.00 -30.66 -25.81
C CYS A 13 4.92 -29.81 -25.15
N ALA A 14 3.77 -30.40 -24.76
CA ALA A 14 2.70 -29.70 -24.08
C ALA A 14 3.10 -29.24 -22.67
N LEU A 15 3.85 -30.08 -21.92
CA LEU A 15 4.37 -29.71 -20.58
C LEU A 15 5.41 -28.58 -20.66
N GLY A 16 6.28 -28.62 -21.65
CA GLY A 16 7.32 -27.60 -21.86
C GLY A 16 6.75 -26.21 -22.20
N THR A 17 5.69 -26.15 -23.00
CA THR A 17 5.03 -24.90 -23.36
C THR A 17 4.28 -24.26 -22.21
N VAL A 18 3.66 -25.03 -21.31
CA VAL A 18 2.98 -24.51 -20.12
C VAL A 18 3.98 -23.90 -19.13
N LEU A 19 5.15 -24.50 -18.93
CA LEU A 19 6.21 -23.98 -18.06
C LEU A 19 6.80 -22.65 -18.60
N LEU A 20 6.96 -22.51 -19.92
CA LEU A 20 7.48 -21.29 -20.51
C LEU A 20 6.47 -20.12 -20.43
N LEU A 21 5.18 -20.39 -20.55
CA LEU A 21 4.13 -19.37 -20.43
C LEU A 21 4.03 -18.80 -19.02
N ASN A 22 4.13 -19.62 -17.98
CA ASN A 22 4.11 -19.16 -16.60
C ASN A 22 5.32 -18.26 -16.26
N GLY A 23 6.51 -18.60 -16.74
CA GLY A 23 7.70 -17.77 -16.54
C GLY A 23 7.62 -16.39 -17.21
N CYS A 24 7.00 -16.29 -18.39
CA CYS A 24 6.79 -15.02 -19.09
C CYS A 24 5.77 -14.13 -18.40
N VAL A 25 4.68 -14.69 -17.88
CA VAL A 25 3.64 -13.94 -17.16
C VAL A 25 4.20 -13.38 -15.84
N MET A 26 4.93 -14.18 -15.06
CA MET A 26 5.56 -13.72 -13.82
C MET A 26 6.57 -12.58 -14.07
N LYS A 27 7.38 -12.68 -15.12
CA LYS A 27 8.35 -11.65 -15.48
C LYS A 27 7.69 -10.35 -15.93
N SER A 28 6.58 -10.44 -16.67
CA SER A 28 5.81 -9.27 -17.10
C SER A 28 5.21 -8.53 -15.90
N THR A 29 4.56 -9.26 -14.99
CA THR A 29 3.96 -8.69 -13.77
C THR A 29 5.03 -8.03 -12.88
N TYR A 30 6.17 -8.69 -12.70
CA TYR A 30 7.29 -8.14 -11.92
C TYR A 30 7.83 -6.83 -12.52
N ASN A 31 8.04 -6.78 -13.84
CA ASN A 31 8.51 -5.57 -14.51
C ASN A 31 7.50 -4.42 -14.40
N THR A 32 6.20 -4.72 -14.50
CA THR A 32 5.14 -3.71 -14.32
C THR A 32 5.16 -3.14 -12.90
N MET A 33 5.32 -3.99 -11.88
CA MET A 33 5.45 -3.55 -10.48
C MET A 33 6.68 -2.68 -10.25
N LEU A 34 7.83 -3.03 -10.85
CA LEU A 34 9.05 -2.22 -10.78
C LEU A 34 8.85 -0.83 -11.38
N GLN A 35 8.26 -0.75 -12.57
CA GLN A 35 7.95 0.53 -13.22
C GLN A 35 7.00 1.38 -12.40
N GLN A 36 5.98 0.76 -11.82
CA GLN A 36 5.04 1.45 -10.94
C GLN A 36 5.74 1.99 -9.68
N GLN A 37 6.58 1.18 -9.02
CA GLN A 37 7.36 1.62 -7.88
C GLN A 37 8.24 2.83 -8.23
N GLN A 38 9.01 2.75 -9.32
CA GLN A 38 9.87 3.86 -9.77
C GLN A 38 9.08 5.13 -10.08
N SER A 39 7.89 4.99 -10.63
CA SER A 39 6.99 6.13 -10.89
C SER A 39 6.52 6.78 -9.58
N ILE A 40 6.14 5.99 -8.58
CA ILE A 40 5.75 6.49 -7.25
C ILE A 40 6.96 7.14 -6.55
N GLU A 41 8.14 6.52 -6.57
CA GLU A 41 9.38 7.05 -5.99
C GLU A 41 9.76 8.40 -6.62
N SER A 42 9.69 8.51 -7.94
CA SER A 42 9.97 9.77 -8.63
C SER A 42 8.98 10.88 -8.27
N SER A 43 7.70 10.53 -8.09
CA SER A 43 6.66 11.47 -7.71
C SER A 43 6.80 11.98 -6.28
N LEU A 44 7.30 11.14 -5.37
CA LEU A 44 7.44 11.43 -3.92
C LEU A 44 8.90 11.68 -3.49
N HIS A 45 9.79 11.97 -4.42
CA HIS A 45 11.22 12.13 -4.14
C HIS A 45 11.51 13.15 -3.03
N SER A 46 10.79 14.27 -2.98
CA SER A 46 10.97 15.29 -1.94
C SER A 46 10.56 14.79 -0.54
N GLU A 47 9.46 14.05 -0.47
CA GLU A 47 8.94 13.49 0.78
C GLU A 47 9.79 12.32 1.28
N ILE A 48 10.37 11.53 0.36
CA ILE A 48 11.32 10.47 0.69
C ILE A 48 12.60 11.06 1.28
N ASN A 49 13.17 12.09 0.65
CA ASN A 49 14.37 12.77 1.15
C ASN A 49 14.17 13.48 2.50
N ALA A 50 12.94 13.79 2.87
CA ALA A 50 12.57 14.36 4.16
C ALA A 50 12.22 13.29 5.23
N ASP A 51 12.47 12.00 4.97
CA ASP A 51 12.08 10.86 5.83
C ASP A 51 10.58 10.80 6.17
N GLN A 52 9.74 11.40 5.33
CA GLN A 52 8.30 11.44 5.53
C GLN A 52 7.56 10.31 4.78
N VAL A 53 8.22 9.74 3.78
CA VAL A 53 7.69 8.65 2.96
C VAL A 53 8.76 7.58 2.77
N GLU A 54 8.36 6.32 2.91
CA GLU A 54 9.17 5.13 2.60
C GLU A 54 8.38 4.26 1.60
N ILE A 55 9.06 3.80 0.54
CA ILE A 55 8.46 2.90 -0.45
C ILE A 55 9.23 1.58 -0.44
N LYS A 56 8.49 0.48 -0.37
CA LYS A 56 9.04 -0.88 -0.38
C LYS A 56 8.31 -1.72 -1.39
N GLN A 57 9.07 -2.46 -2.19
CA GLN A 57 8.52 -3.58 -2.94
C GLN A 57 8.35 -4.77 -2.00
N LEU A 58 7.16 -5.36 -2.03
CA LEU A 58 6.83 -6.60 -1.36
C LEU A 58 6.74 -7.71 -2.40
N GLU A 59 6.74 -8.97 -1.95
CA GLU A 59 6.56 -10.12 -2.83
C GLU A 59 5.27 -10.01 -3.68
N ASN A 60 4.19 -9.52 -3.08
CA ASN A 60 2.86 -9.43 -3.69
C ASN A 60 2.34 -7.99 -3.80
N GLY A 61 3.22 -6.99 -3.99
CA GLY A 61 2.74 -5.61 -4.14
C GLY A 61 3.77 -4.55 -3.80
N ILE A 62 3.28 -3.33 -3.65
CA ILE A 62 4.07 -2.16 -3.29
C ILE A 62 3.49 -1.57 -2.01
N GLN A 63 4.32 -1.30 -1.03
CA GLN A 63 3.96 -0.56 0.17
C GLN A 63 4.47 0.88 0.07
N VAL A 64 3.57 1.83 0.21
CA VAL A 64 3.87 3.26 0.38
C VAL A 64 3.53 3.62 1.82
N ARG A 65 4.54 3.91 2.63
CA ARG A 65 4.41 4.31 4.02
C ARG A 65 4.53 5.81 4.14
N LEU A 66 3.56 6.46 4.75
CA LEU A 66 3.54 7.91 4.97
C LEU A 66 3.49 8.20 6.47
N SER A 67 4.35 9.11 6.95
CA SER A 67 4.33 9.52 8.35
C SER A 67 3.04 10.26 8.69
N SER A 68 2.55 10.08 9.92
CA SER A 68 1.37 10.83 10.39
C SER A 68 1.62 12.34 10.43
N ALA A 69 2.87 12.77 10.68
CA ALA A 69 3.25 14.18 10.69
C ALA A 69 3.09 14.84 9.31
N LEU A 70 3.34 14.09 8.22
CA LEU A 70 3.05 14.54 6.86
C LEU A 70 1.55 14.65 6.61
N LEU A 71 0.81 13.58 6.95
CA LEU A 71 -0.58 13.42 6.53
C LEU A 71 -1.56 14.24 7.35
N TYR A 72 -1.41 14.30 8.68
CA TYR A 72 -2.44 14.82 9.59
C TYR A 72 -1.92 15.98 10.43
N ARG A 73 -2.81 16.91 10.75
CA ARG A 73 -2.54 17.92 11.78
C ARG A 73 -2.39 17.25 13.14
N GLU A 74 -1.54 17.79 13.99
CA GLU A 74 -1.37 17.30 15.35
C GLU A 74 -2.71 17.32 16.11
N GLY A 75 -3.01 16.25 16.82
CA GLY A 75 -4.26 16.10 17.58
C GLY A 75 -5.52 16.01 16.71
N ALA A 76 -5.41 15.72 15.40
CA ALA A 76 -6.54 15.68 14.48
C ALA A 76 -6.48 14.48 13.51
N ILE A 77 -7.54 14.35 12.72
CA ILE A 77 -7.61 13.43 11.59
C ILE A 77 -7.59 14.16 10.24
N ASP A 78 -7.69 15.49 10.25
CA ASP A 78 -7.72 16.28 9.02
C ASP A 78 -6.38 16.24 8.29
N LEU A 79 -6.43 16.06 6.97
CA LEU A 79 -5.23 16.07 6.14
C LEU A 79 -4.60 17.47 6.11
N THR A 80 -3.28 17.50 6.23
CA THR A 80 -2.48 18.73 6.02
C THR A 80 -2.45 19.11 4.54
N PRO A 81 -2.13 20.36 4.19
CA PRO A 81 -1.85 20.74 2.80
C PRO A 81 -0.73 19.90 2.18
N ALA A 82 0.33 19.61 2.94
CA ALA A 82 1.44 18.78 2.49
C ALA A 82 1.01 17.31 2.25
N GLY A 83 0.21 16.74 3.15
CA GLY A 83 -0.35 15.39 2.99
C GLY A 83 -1.25 15.29 1.76
N LYS A 84 -2.11 16.29 1.53
CA LYS A 84 -2.94 16.37 0.31
C LYS A 84 -2.06 16.46 -0.95
N ALA A 85 -1.02 17.29 -0.92
CA ALA A 85 -0.09 17.40 -2.06
C ALA A 85 0.63 16.08 -2.36
N ALA A 86 1.09 15.35 -1.33
CA ALA A 86 1.71 14.05 -1.49
C ALA A 86 0.72 13.01 -2.06
N LEU A 87 -0.51 12.96 -1.56
CA LEU A 87 -1.56 12.06 -2.08
C LEU A 87 -1.93 12.41 -3.52
N ASN A 88 -2.00 13.69 -3.90
CA ASN A 88 -2.28 14.11 -5.28
C ASN A 88 -1.21 13.67 -6.27
N LYS A 89 0.04 13.56 -5.85
CA LYS A 89 1.13 13.07 -6.71
C LYS A 89 0.96 11.60 -7.09
N VAL A 90 0.37 10.80 -6.22
CA VAL A 90 0.22 9.34 -6.41
C VAL A 90 -1.18 8.90 -6.83
N ALA A 91 -2.20 9.72 -6.59
CA ALA A 91 -3.58 9.39 -6.93
C ALA A 91 -3.77 9.00 -8.41
N PRO A 92 -3.15 9.66 -9.41
CA PRO A 92 -3.27 9.23 -10.82
C PRO A 92 -2.73 7.83 -11.07
N GLN A 93 -1.68 7.43 -10.35
CA GLN A 93 -1.08 6.10 -10.46
C GLN A 93 -1.96 5.05 -9.75
N PHE A 94 -2.61 5.42 -8.64
CA PHE A 94 -3.55 4.56 -7.93
C PHE A 94 -4.88 4.42 -8.68
N ALA A 95 -5.22 5.36 -9.57
CA ALA A 95 -6.42 5.30 -10.39
C ALA A 95 -6.38 4.21 -11.47
N THR A 96 -5.20 3.68 -11.82
CA THR A 96 -5.08 2.55 -12.74
C THR A 96 -5.78 1.30 -12.18
N GLU A 97 -6.48 0.54 -13.01
CA GLU A 97 -7.31 -0.60 -12.56
C GLU A 97 -6.51 -1.88 -12.22
N THR A 98 -5.21 -1.78 -12.03
CA THR A 98 -4.32 -2.94 -11.84
C THR A 98 -4.11 -3.35 -10.39
N TYR A 99 -4.61 -2.54 -9.41
CA TYR A 99 -4.33 -2.78 -7.99
C TYR A 99 -5.58 -2.67 -7.11
N GLU A 100 -5.68 -3.58 -6.13
CA GLU A 100 -6.45 -3.36 -4.91
C GLU A 100 -5.60 -2.55 -3.93
N ILE A 101 -6.22 -1.65 -3.18
CA ILE A 101 -5.55 -0.67 -2.35
C ILE A 101 -6.05 -0.79 -0.92
N ASP A 102 -5.16 -1.22 -0.02
CA ASP A 102 -5.43 -1.20 1.41
C ASP A 102 -4.77 0.02 2.04
N VAL A 103 -5.54 0.88 2.66
CA VAL A 103 -5.07 2.00 3.46
C VAL A 103 -5.13 1.61 4.92
N ILE A 104 -3.97 1.44 5.57
CA ILE A 104 -3.84 0.90 6.91
C ILE A 104 -3.36 2.00 7.85
N GLY A 105 -4.21 2.41 8.80
CA GLY A 105 -3.84 3.36 9.85
C GLY A 105 -3.13 2.64 11.00
N ASN A 106 -2.02 3.23 11.45
CA ASN A 106 -1.23 2.77 12.60
C ASN A 106 -0.99 3.94 13.57
N THR A 107 -0.93 3.62 14.86
CA THR A 107 -0.60 4.56 15.93
C THR A 107 0.62 4.08 16.72
N ASP A 108 1.11 4.90 17.62
CA ASP A 108 1.94 4.46 18.73
C ASP A 108 1.05 3.96 19.90
N THR A 109 1.68 3.60 21.01
CA THR A 109 1.00 3.10 22.23
C THR A 109 0.46 4.20 23.15
N LEU A 110 0.64 5.48 22.81
CA LEU A 110 0.07 6.55 23.62
C LEU A 110 -1.45 6.59 23.43
N LYS A 111 -2.16 6.76 24.53
CA LYS A 111 -3.62 6.89 24.49
C LYS A 111 -4.04 8.21 23.90
N THR A 112 -5.18 8.22 23.23
CA THR A 112 -5.85 9.45 22.81
C THR A 112 -6.23 10.29 24.01
N VAL A 113 -6.18 11.61 23.90
CA VAL A 113 -6.51 12.56 25.00
C VAL A 113 -7.36 13.71 24.49
N GLY A 114 -8.05 14.41 25.40
CA GLY A 114 -8.85 15.59 25.07
C GLY A 114 -9.98 15.30 24.07
N GLU A 115 -10.30 16.25 23.22
CA GLU A 115 -11.37 16.15 22.20
C GLU A 115 -11.17 14.95 21.25
N LEU A 116 -9.91 14.54 21.02
CA LEU A 116 -9.63 13.39 20.18
C LEU A 116 -10.14 12.10 20.82
N ALA A 117 -9.99 11.97 22.16
CA ALA A 117 -10.46 10.80 22.91
C ALA A 117 -11.99 10.74 22.99
N GLU A 118 -12.68 11.87 22.97
CA GLU A 118 -14.16 11.90 22.97
C GLU A 118 -14.73 11.28 21.70
N ARG A 119 -14.05 11.46 20.55
CA ARG A 119 -14.47 10.93 19.25
C ARG A 119 -13.85 9.60 18.89
N TYR A 120 -12.64 9.36 19.36
CA TYR A 120 -11.81 8.18 19.05
C TYR A 120 -11.21 7.66 20.36
N PRO A 121 -12.00 6.92 21.15
CA PRO A 121 -11.64 6.53 22.54
C PRO A 121 -10.40 5.65 22.61
N THR A 122 -10.11 4.89 21.55
CA THR A 122 -8.92 4.03 21.48
C THR A 122 -8.12 4.26 20.20
N ASN A 123 -6.93 3.71 20.17
CA ASN A 123 -6.07 3.74 18.99
C ASN A 123 -6.68 2.99 17.77
N TRP A 124 -7.65 2.09 18.02
CA TRP A 124 -8.39 1.43 16.95
C TRP A 124 -9.25 2.41 16.14
N GLU A 125 -10.09 3.19 16.84
CA GLU A 125 -10.97 4.15 16.19
C GLU A 125 -10.17 5.26 15.51
N LEU A 126 -9.10 5.76 16.17
CA LEU A 126 -8.25 6.81 15.61
C LEU A 126 -7.57 6.35 14.32
N ALA A 127 -6.96 5.16 14.33
CA ALA A 127 -6.28 4.59 13.17
C ALA A 127 -7.26 4.34 12.01
N GLY A 128 -8.44 3.79 12.31
CA GLY A 128 -9.51 3.55 11.32
C GLY A 128 -10.04 4.84 10.70
N ALA A 129 -10.30 5.87 11.51
CA ALA A 129 -10.75 7.17 11.04
C ALA A 129 -9.71 7.85 10.11
N ARG A 130 -8.44 7.79 10.47
CA ARG A 130 -7.33 8.30 9.64
C ARG A 130 -7.23 7.58 8.30
N ALA A 131 -7.32 6.26 8.30
CA ALA A 131 -7.35 5.47 7.07
C ALA A 131 -8.55 5.83 6.18
N ALA A 132 -9.74 5.98 6.77
CA ALA A 132 -10.96 6.36 6.05
C ALA A 132 -10.87 7.75 5.41
N ILE A 133 -10.24 8.71 6.07
CA ILE A 133 -10.01 10.05 5.51
C ILE A 133 -9.11 9.99 4.25
N VAL A 134 -8.05 9.18 4.28
CA VAL A 134 -7.17 8.99 3.10
C VAL A 134 -7.95 8.31 1.97
N VAL A 135 -8.71 7.25 2.25
CA VAL A 135 -9.56 6.59 1.24
C VAL A 135 -10.54 7.57 0.61
N ARG A 136 -11.25 8.38 1.42
CA ARG A 136 -12.16 9.39 0.92
C ARG A 136 -11.45 10.41 0.04
N TYR A 137 -10.28 10.88 0.45
CA TYR A 137 -9.50 11.84 -0.34
C TYR A 137 -9.05 11.24 -1.69
N LEU A 138 -8.58 9.99 -1.70
CA LEU A 138 -8.22 9.29 -2.93
C LEU A 138 -9.44 9.09 -3.86
N GLN A 139 -10.62 8.78 -3.29
CA GLN A 139 -11.88 8.70 -4.04
C GLN A 139 -12.24 10.04 -4.71
N GLU A 140 -12.11 11.15 -3.99
CA GLU A 140 -12.30 12.50 -4.52
C GLU A 140 -11.32 12.85 -5.65
N ASN A 141 -10.18 12.13 -5.71
CA ASN A 141 -9.15 12.24 -6.74
C ASN A 141 -9.15 11.06 -7.74
N SER A 142 -10.33 10.55 -8.05
CA SER A 142 -10.61 9.59 -9.13
C SER A 142 -10.12 8.17 -8.90
N VAL A 143 -9.73 7.80 -7.69
CA VAL A 143 -9.45 6.39 -7.36
C VAL A 143 -10.77 5.66 -7.08
N ALA A 144 -11.03 4.53 -7.78
CA ALA A 144 -12.29 3.80 -7.66
C ALA A 144 -12.50 3.25 -6.24
N PRO A 145 -13.61 3.60 -5.54
CA PRO A 145 -13.84 3.19 -4.16
C PRO A 145 -13.99 1.68 -3.99
N SER A 146 -14.45 0.96 -5.02
CA SER A 146 -14.58 -0.50 -5.01
C SER A 146 -13.26 -1.24 -4.87
N ARG A 147 -12.13 -0.58 -5.15
CA ARG A 147 -10.78 -1.14 -5.04
C ARG A 147 -10.07 -0.76 -3.75
N MET A 148 -10.69 0.08 -2.92
CA MET A 148 -10.06 0.61 -1.71
C MET A 148 -10.68 0.04 -0.45
N ARG A 149 -9.84 -0.21 0.55
CA ARG A 149 -10.26 -0.59 1.90
C ARG A 149 -9.55 0.30 2.93
N ALA A 150 -10.31 0.81 3.89
CA ALA A 150 -9.76 1.47 5.07
C ALA A 150 -9.63 0.44 6.20
N ILE A 151 -8.42 0.26 6.71
CA ILE A 151 -8.10 -0.75 7.71
C ILE A 151 -7.48 -0.06 8.93
N SER A 152 -7.91 -0.43 10.12
CA SER A 152 -7.25 -0.07 11.35
C SER A 152 -6.30 -1.17 11.80
N ALA A 153 -5.07 -0.81 12.14
CA ALA A 153 -4.12 -1.67 12.82
C ALA A 153 -3.87 -1.22 14.27
N GLY A 154 -4.39 -0.04 14.65
CA GLY A 154 -4.17 0.52 15.98
C GLY A 154 -2.69 0.63 16.32
N GLU A 155 -2.31 0.25 17.54
CA GLU A 155 -0.95 0.25 18.05
C GLU A 155 -0.21 -1.11 17.93
N TYR A 156 -0.88 -2.12 17.36
CA TYR A 156 -0.46 -3.53 17.48
C TYR A 156 0.51 -4.00 16.38
N HIS A 157 0.87 -3.12 15.45
CA HIS A 157 1.83 -3.42 14.39
C HIS A 157 3.00 -2.42 14.38
N PRO A 158 3.78 -2.32 15.49
CA PRO A 158 4.89 -1.39 15.58
C PRO A 158 6.02 -1.76 14.61
N VAL A 159 6.67 -0.75 14.04
CA VAL A 159 7.88 -0.89 13.19
C VAL A 159 9.13 -0.39 13.88
N ALA A 160 8.98 0.21 15.07
CA ALA A 160 10.05 0.68 15.93
C ALA A 160 9.62 0.58 17.41
N SER A 161 10.57 0.72 18.34
CA SER A 161 10.23 0.71 19.77
C SER A 161 9.33 1.90 20.15
N ASN A 162 8.28 1.63 20.92
CA ASN A 162 7.42 2.67 21.49
C ASN A 162 8.05 3.39 22.71
N ASP A 163 9.19 2.91 23.20
CA ASP A 163 9.86 3.49 24.37
C ASP A 163 10.51 4.86 24.05
N THR A 164 10.90 5.07 22.80
CA THR A 164 11.54 6.30 22.36
C THR A 164 10.58 7.20 21.58
N PRO A 165 10.74 8.55 21.70
CA PRO A 165 9.95 9.49 20.91
C PRO A 165 10.05 9.25 19.39
N ASP A 166 11.25 8.98 18.89
CA ASP A 166 11.51 8.73 17.46
C ASP A 166 10.86 7.43 16.99
N GLY A 167 10.92 6.37 17.82
CA GLY A 167 10.26 5.12 17.52
C GLY A 167 8.74 5.27 17.47
N ARG A 168 8.15 6.01 18.41
CA ARG A 168 6.72 6.35 18.36
C ARG A 168 6.36 7.16 17.12
N ALA A 169 7.19 8.13 16.73
CA ALA A 169 6.98 8.89 15.50
C ALA A 169 6.94 7.99 14.25
N ARG A 170 7.81 6.97 14.18
CA ARG A 170 7.82 5.98 13.10
C ARG A 170 6.61 5.04 13.15
N ASN A 171 6.08 4.74 14.33
CA ASN A 171 4.88 3.92 14.49
C ASN A 171 3.61 4.69 14.07
N ARG A 172 3.53 6.01 14.30
CA ARG A 172 2.43 6.86 13.81
C ARG A 172 2.56 7.04 12.29
N ARG A 173 1.90 6.18 11.54
CA ARG A 173 1.98 6.14 10.08
C ARG A 173 0.68 5.67 9.43
N THR A 174 0.57 5.90 8.14
CA THR A 174 -0.40 5.24 7.27
C THR A 174 0.37 4.45 6.20
N ASP A 175 0.12 3.16 6.13
CA ASP A 175 0.65 2.29 5.08
C ASP A 175 -0.41 2.16 3.98
N ILE A 176 -0.04 2.41 2.71
CA ILE A 176 -0.88 2.14 1.53
C ILE A 176 -0.27 0.94 0.83
N LEU A 177 -1.01 -0.18 0.80
CA LEU A 177 -0.60 -1.39 0.11
C LEU A 177 -1.30 -1.48 -1.23
N LEU A 178 -0.52 -1.51 -2.30
CA LEU A 178 -0.97 -1.75 -3.66
C LEU A 178 -0.75 -3.22 -3.97
N ARG A 179 -1.82 -4.00 -4.11
CA ARG A 179 -1.76 -5.41 -4.47
C ARG A 179 -2.32 -5.60 -5.87
N PRO A 180 -1.61 -6.29 -6.78
CA PRO A 180 -2.15 -6.59 -8.10
C PRO A 180 -3.52 -7.29 -7.95
N THR A 181 -4.51 -6.80 -8.67
CA THR A 181 -5.75 -7.57 -8.86
C THR A 181 -5.34 -8.85 -9.54
N GLN A 182 -5.66 -9.99 -8.94
CA GLN A 182 -5.15 -11.34 -9.24
C GLN A 182 -4.63 -11.53 -10.67
N PRO A 183 -3.52 -12.29 -10.85
CA PRO A 183 -3.16 -12.72 -12.19
C PRO A 183 -4.37 -13.43 -12.80
N PRO A 184 -4.67 -13.21 -14.08
CA PRO A 184 -5.67 -14.02 -14.75
C PRO A 184 -5.30 -15.49 -14.58
N GLN A 185 -6.25 -16.28 -14.07
CA GLN A 185 -6.11 -17.72 -13.88
C GLN A 185 -5.84 -18.42 -15.20
#